data_fae688d823bac0eed07e7ced00963112
#
_entry.id   fae688d823bac0eed07e7ced00963112
#
_cell.length_a   1.000
_cell.length_b   1.000
_cell.length_c   1.000
_cell.angle_alpha   90.00
_cell.angle_beta   90.00
_cell.angle_gamma   90.00
#
_symmetry.space_group_name_H-M   'P 1'
#
loop_
_entity.id
_entity.type
_entity.pdbx_description
1 polymer ?
#
loop_
_entity_poly.entity_id
_entity_poly.type
_entity_poly.pdbx_seq_one_letter_code
_entity_poly.pdbx_strand_id
1 'polypeptide(L)'
;MIYLLAAIVLLGVLIAIHEFGHFIVGRMCKIHIYRFSIGMGPVIYKKLDKHGTEFALSALPLGGYVAFHTEKAIDDEIDLMQPLTPEQRVSTFESRPKWQRALVMLAGPVANFLLAIGILSIIFANSVERQFIPEVSNISSTYLQNNSSLQDGDILIAINTKKVSSL
;
A
#
# COMPACT_ATOMS: atom_id res chain seq x y z
N MET A 1 8.20 7.19 -19.82
CA MET A 1 9.22 6.76 -18.82
C MET A 1 8.81 7.09 -17.38
N ILE A 2 8.39 8.32 -17.08
CA ILE A 2 8.04 8.74 -15.69
C ILE A 2 6.91 7.90 -15.07
N TYR A 3 5.86 7.58 -15.82
CA TYR A 3 4.75 6.76 -15.35
C TYR A 3 5.16 5.32 -15.02
N LEU A 4 6.07 4.74 -15.79
CA LEU A 4 6.60 3.40 -15.53
C LEU A 4 7.42 3.39 -14.23
N LEU A 5 8.28 4.39 -14.04
CA LEU A 5 9.04 4.53 -12.81
C LEU A 5 8.14 4.73 -11.60
N ALA A 6 7.13 5.58 -11.73
CA ALA A 6 6.14 5.81 -10.67
C ALA A 6 5.38 4.53 -10.32
N ALA A 7 4.98 3.73 -11.32
CA ALA A 7 4.31 2.45 -11.11
C ALA A 7 5.21 1.44 -10.37
N ILE A 8 6.49 1.35 -10.73
CA ILE A 8 7.46 0.45 -10.07
C ILE A 8 7.64 0.86 -8.60
N VAL A 9 7.80 2.17 -8.34
CA VAL A 9 7.94 2.68 -6.96
C VAL A 9 6.67 2.39 -6.14
N LEU A 10 5.49 2.66 -6.71
CA LEU A 10 4.22 2.41 -6.04
C LEU A 10 4.04 0.93 -5.70
N LEU A 11 4.29 0.04 -6.67
CA LEU A 11 4.23 -1.40 -6.44
C LEU A 11 5.24 -1.84 -5.37
N GLY A 12 6.46 -1.32 -5.40
CA GLY A 12 7.47 -1.62 -4.40
C GLY A 12 7.02 -1.25 -2.98
N VAL A 13 6.42 -0.07 -2.81
CA VAL A 13 5.87 0.38 -1.52
C VAL A 13 4.71 -0.51 -1.08
N LEU A 14 3.76 -0.82 -1.98
CA LEU A 14 2.62 -1.68 -1.65
C LEU A 14 3.06 -3.08 -1.21
N ILE A 15 4.04 -3.66 -1.89
CA ILE A 15 4.57 -4.98 -1.54
C ILE A 15 5.33 -4.91 -0.21
N ALA A 16 6.17 -3.90 0.00
CA ALA A 16 6.89 -3.74 1.25
C ALA A 16 5.94 -3.63 2.46
N ILE A 17 4.86 -2.87 2.34
CA ILE A 17 3.83 -2.74 3.38
C ILE A 17 3.07 -4.07 3.58
N HIS A 18 2.76 -4.78 2.51
CA HIS A 18 2.14 -6.10 2.55
C HIS A 18 3.01 -7.09 3.35
N GLU A 19 4.28 -7.22 2.97
CA GLU A 19 5.22 -8.10 3.66
C GLU A 19 5.44 -7.68 5.12
N PHE A 20 5.47 -6.37 5.38
CA PHE A 20 5.59 -5.84 6.72
C PHE A 20 4.38 -6.21 7.61
N GLY A 21 3.18 -6.29 7.03
CA GLY A 21 1.99 -6.81 7.70
C GLY A 21 2.20 -8.25 8.20
N HIS A 22 2.65 -9.14 7.31
CA HIS A 22 2.97 -10.54 7.66
C HIS A 22 4.05 -10.61 8.73
N PHE A 23 5.09 -9.79 8.60
CA PHE A 23 6.20 -9.72 9.55
C PHE A 23 5.73 -9.33 10.96
N ILE A 24 4.96 -8.25 11.10
CA ILE A 24 4.49 -7.78 12.41
C ILE A 24 3.62 -8.84 13.08
N VAL A 25 2.61 -9.35 12.37
CA VAL A 25 1.67 -10.31 12.95
C VAL A 25 2.35 -11.66 13.24
N GLY A 26 3.25 -12.09 12.36
CA GLY A 26 4.08 -13.27 12.60
C GLY A 26 4.90 -13.15 13.91
N ARG A 27 5.49 -11.98 14.13
CA ARG A 27 6.25 -11.67 15.34
C ARG A 27 5.36 -11.61 16.59
N MET A 28 4.17 -11.01 16.49
CA MET A 28 3.18 -10.98 17.58
C MET A 28 2.70 -12.39 17.95
N CYS A 29 2.58 -13.28 16.97
CA CYS A 29 2.26 -14.69 17.16
C CYS A 29 3.47 -15.53 17.66
N LYS A 30 4.61 -14.89 17.92
CA LYS A 30 5.87 -15.54 18.35
C LYS A 30 6.34 -16.62 17.36
N ILE A 31 6.10 -16.41 16.07
CA ILE A 31 6.64 -17.23 15.01
C ILE A 31 8.06 -16.73 14.73
N HIS A 32 9.02 -17.64 14.65
CA HIS A 32 10.39 -17.26 14.32
C HIS A 32 10.48 -16.92 12.83
N ILE A 33 10.96 -15.69 12.54
CA ILE A 33 11.12 -15.19 11.18
C ILE A 33 12.59 -15.23 10.86
N TYR A 34 12.93 -16.01 9.86
CA TYR A 34 14.30 -16.14 9.39
C TYR A 34 14.77 -14.92 8.63
N ARG A 35 13.99 -14.49 7.62
CA ARG A 35 14.33 -13.34 6.78
C ARG A 35 13.12 -12.49 6.44
N PHE A 36 13.34 -11.20 6.44
CA PHE A 36 12.46 -10.19 5.86
C PHE A 36 13.21 -9.51 4.73
N SER A 37 12.76 -9.67 3.48
CA SER A 37 13.41 -9.07 2.32
C SER A 37 12.51 -8.09 1.60
N ILE A 38 13.07 -6.92 1.28
CA ILE A 38 12.48 -5.97 0.34
C ILE A 38 13.18 -6.16 -1.00
N GLY A 39 12.40 -6.46 -2.04
CA GLY A 39 12.92 -6.83 -3.34
C GLY A 39 13.18 -8.33 -3.48
N MET A 40 13.53 -8.73 -4.67
CA MET A 40 13.89 -10.12 -5.04
C MET A 40 15.25 -10.17 -5.71
N GLY A 41 15.80 -11.39 -5.87
CA GLY A 41 17.10 -11.64 -6.49
C GLY A 41 18.28 -11.50 -5.52
N PRO A 42 19.48 -11.21 -6.01
CA PRO A 42 20.69 -11.16 -5.19
C PRO A 42 20.59 -10.10 -4.10
N VAL A 43 20.99 -10.47 -2.89
CA VAL A 43 20.97 -9.58 -1.72
C VAL A 43 22.10 -8.56 -1.84
N ILE A 44 21.77 -7.27 -1.84
CA ILE A 44 22.73 -6.16 -1.88
C ILE A 44 23.18 -5.80 -0.46
N TYR A 45 22.23 -5.79 0.48
CA TYR A 45 22.50 -5.43 1.87
C TYR A 45 21.71 -6.33 2.81
N LYS A 46 22.35 -6.74 3.91
CA LYS A 46 21.69 -7.52 4.95
C LYS A 46 22.14 -7.10 6.34
N LYS A 47 21.23 -7.20 7.30
CA LYS A 47 21.48 -6.91 8.70
C LYS A 47 20.68 -7.85 9.58
N LEU A 48 21.34 -8.48 10.55
CA LEU A 48 20.68 -9.31 11.55
C LEU A 48 20.14 -8.45 12.70
N ASP A 49 18.90 -8.69 13.10
CA ASP A 49 18.32 -8.04 14.27
C ASP A 49 18.61 -8.82 15.57
N LYS A 50 18.16 -8.24 16.70
CA LYS A 50 18.37 -8.85 18.03
C LYS A 50 17.58 -10.16 18.24
N HIS A 51 16.64 -10.48 17.37
CA HIS A 51 15.79 -11.66 17.45
C HIS A 51 16.19 -12.74 16.42
N GLY A 52 17.32 -12.55 15.75
CA GLY A 52 17.82 -13.49 14.76
C GLY A 52 17.15 -13.38 13.37
N THR A 53 16.34 -12.34 13.11
CA THR A 53 15.78 -12.10 11.80
C THR A 53 16.76 -11.35 10.91
N GLU A 54 17.05 -11.86 9.73
CA GLU A 54 17.85 -11.18 8.72
C GLU A 54 16.98 -10.20 7.91
N PHE A 55 17.23 -8.92 8.04
CA PHE A 55 16.66 -7.89 7.17
C PHE A 55 17.50 -7.76 5.93
N ALA A 56 16.93 -8.00 4.76
CA ALA A 56 17.62 -7.99 3.48
C ALA A 56 17.03 -6.96 2.52
N LEU A 57 17.90 -6.35 1.72
CA LEU A 57 17.52 -5.54 0.56
C LEU A 57 18.11 -6.22 -0.67
N SER A 58 17.24 -6.55 -1.61
CA SER A 58 17.61 -7.27 -2.84
C SER A 58 17.65 -6.34 -4.05
N ALA A 59 18.34 -6.78 -5.11
CA ALA A 59 18.68 -5.96 -6.26
C ALA A 59 17.48 -5.51 -7.09
N LEU A 60 16.44 -6.36 -7.18
CA LEU A 60 15.26 -6.06 -7.97
C LEU A 60 14.18 -5.48 -7.05
N PRO A 61 13.72 -4.22 -7.28
CA PRO A 61 12.69 -3.59 -6.45
C PRO A 61 11.28 -4.13 -6.77
N LEU A 62 11.20 -5.34 -7.27
CA LEU A 62 9.98 -6.04 -7.62
C LEU A 62 9.75 -7.16 -6.60
N GLY A 63 8.78 -6.98 -5.72
CA GLY A 63 8.45 -7.99 -4.73
C GLY A 63 9.10 -7.79 -3.37
N GLY A 64 9.00 -8.81 -2.57
CA GLY A 64 9.53 -8.95 -1.24
C GLY A 64 9.08 -10.29 -0.69
N TYR A 65 9.56 -10.69 0.46
CA TYR A 65 9.08 -11.88 1.13
C TYR A 65 9.42 -11.90 2.62
N VAL A 66 8.57 -12.59 3.37
CA VAL A 66 8.83 -12.96 4.77
C VAL A 66 9.03 -14.47 4.84
N ALA A 67 10.23 -14.89 5.19
CA ALA A 67 10.54 -16.31 5.39
C ALA A 67 10.34 -16.67 6.85
N PHE A 68 9.31 -17.46 7.11
CA PHE A 68 9.07 -18.07 8.43
C PHE A 68 9.87 -19.35 8.57
N HIS A 69 10.30 -19.67 9.78
CA HIS A 69 10.80 -21.01 10.05
C HIS A 69 9.67 -22.02 9.90
N THR A 70 9.88 -23.03 9.09
CA THR A 70 8.99 -24.14 8.84
C THR A 70 9.62 -25.45 9.26
N GLU A 71 8.83 -26.49 9.57
CA GLU A 71 9.35 -27.82 9.92
C GLU A 71 10.02 -28.51 8.72
N LYS A 72 9.61 -28.12 7.51
CA LYS A 72 10.19 -28.58 6.27
C LYS A 72 10.98 -27.43 5.65
N ALA A 73 12.28 -27.42 5.81
CA ALA A 73 13.15 -26.60 4.99
C ALA A 73 13.03 -27.10 3.53
N ILE A 74 12.13 -26.48 2.77
CA ILE A 74 11.85 -26.88 1.39
C ILE A 74 12.29 -25.76 0.48
N ASP A 75 13.55 -25.43 0.46
CA ASP A 75 14.11 -24.78 -0.73
C ASP A 75 15.63 -24.86 -0.66
N ASP A 76 16.19 -25.52 -1.68
CA ASP A 76 17.63 -25.68 -1.89
C ASP A 76 18.40 -24.35 -2.07
N GLU A 77 17.70 -23.22 -2.16
CA GLU A 77 18.30 -21.87 -2.17
C GLU A 77 18.58 -21.31 -0.76
N ILE A 78 18.03 -21.89 0.28
CA ILE A 78 18.29 -21.49 1.67
C ILE A 78 19.22 -22.54 2.32
N ASP A 79 20.38 -22.69 1.75
CA ASP A 79 21.52 -23.46 2.32
C ASP A 79 22.05 -22.86 3.64
N LEU A 80 21.25 -22.01 4.29
CA LEU A 80 21.56 -21.31 5.53
C LEU A 80 20.70 -21.76 6.71
N MET A 81 19.79 -22.72 6.53
CA MET A 81 19.04 -23.26 7.66
C MET A 81 19.89 -24.28 8.40
N GLN A 82 20.66 -23.77 9.36
CA GLN A 82 21.16 -24.63 10.41
C GLN A 82 19.99 -25.43 11.01
N PRO A 83 20.17 -26.69 11.35
CA PRO A 83 19.13 -27.52 11.95
C PRO A 83 18.51 -26.77 13.14
N LEU A 84 17.18 -26.62 13.12
CA LEU A 84 16.44 -25.92 14.16
C LEU A 84 16.79 -26.46 15.54
N THR A 85 17.13 -25.57 16.45
CA THR A 85 17.26 -25.94 17.85
C THR A 85 15.90 -26.42 18.40
N PRO A 86 15.84 -27.22 19.44
CA PRO A 86 14.59 -27.66 20.06
C PRO A 86 13.64 -26.48 20.38
N GLU A 87 14.20 -25.35 20.81
CA GLU A 87 13.44 -24.12 21.10
C GLU A 87 12.86 -23.45 19.83
N GLN A 88 13.59 -23.49 18.74
CA GLN A 88 13.13 -22.94 17.46
C GLN A 88 12.02 -23.79 16.83
N ARG A 89 12.03 -25.12 17.02
CA ARG A 89 10.98 -26.04 16.55
C ARG A 89 9.60 -25.72 17.13
N VAL A 90 9.54 -25.22 18.36
CA VAL A 90 8.28 -24.80 19.01
C VAL A 90 7.77 -23.47 18.45
N SER A 91 8.59 -22.75 17.69
CA SER A 91 8.30 -21.40 17.16
C SER A 91 8.11 -21.38 15.64
N THR A 92 7.87 -22.55 15.01
CA THR A 92 7.61 -22.65 13.58
C THR A 92 6.21 -22.17 13.22
N PHE A 93 5.99 -21.84 11.95
CA PHE A 93 4.67 -21.45 11.47
C PHE A 93 3.63 -22.57 11.66
N GLU A 94 4.00 -23.82 11.41
CA GLU A 94 3.14 -24.99 11.54
C GLU A 94 2.79 -25.30 12.99
N SER A 95 3.65 -24.99 13.95
CA SER A 95 3.40 -25.21 15.38
C SER A 95 2.31 -24.31 15.95
N ARG A 96 1.91 -23.29 15.22
CA ARG A 96 0.88 -22.33 15.67
C ARG A 96 -0.53 -22.83 15.35
N PRO A 97 -1.51 -22.49 16.21
CA PRO A 97 -2.91 -22.83 15.98
C PRO A 97 -3.41 -22.19 14.67
N LYS A 98 -4.36 -22.84 14.02
CA LYS A 98 -4.89 -22.45 12.69
C LYS A 98 -5.32 -20.98 12.61
N TRP A 99 -5.93 -20.43 13.67
CA TRP A 99 -6.35 -19.04 13.69
C TRP A 99 -5.18 -18.04 13.65
N GLN A 100 -4.05 -18.34 14.31
CA GLN A 100 -2.85 -17.49 14.24
C GLN A 100 -2.24 -17.53 12.84
N ARG A 101 -2.18 -18.71 12.23
CA ARG A 101 -1.71 -18.85 10.85
C ARG A 101 -2.60 -18.07 9.88
N ALA A 102 -3.94 -18.13 10.06
CA ALA A 102 -4.88 -17.34 9.28
C ALA A 102 -4.68 -15.82 9.48
N LEU A 103 -4.46 -15.37 10.73
CA LEU A 103 -4.15 -13.96 10.99
C LEU A 103 -2.87 -13.49 10.28
N VAL A 104 -1.82 -14.31 10.31
CA VAL A 104 -0.58 -13.99 9.59
C VAL A 104 -0.84 -13.89 8.10
N MET A 105 -1.59 -14.80 7.51
CA MET A 105 -1.91 -14.77 6.07
C MET A 105 -2.77 -13.56 5.68
N LEU A 106 -3.69 -13.12 6.54
CA LEU A 106 -4.53 -11.94 6.30
C LEU A 106 -3.81 -10.62 6.57
N ALA A 107 -2.74 -10.64 7.33
CA ALA A 107 -2.04 -9.43 7.77
C ALA A 107 -1.48 -8.58 6.61
N GLY A 108 -1.00 -9.21 5.54
CA GLY A 108 -0.52 -8.51 4.35
C GLY A 108 -1.62 -7.68 3.67
N PRO A 109 -2.73 -8.31 3.22
CA PRO A 109 -3.86 -7.57 2.66
C PRO A 109 -4.40 -6.49 3.60
N VAL A 110 -4.55 -6.79 4.89
CA VAL A 110 -5.03 -5.81 5.89
C VAL A 110 -4.09 -4.61 5.99
N ALA A 111 -2.78 -4.81 5.97
CA ALA A 111 -1.80 -3.71 5.97
C ALA A 111 -1.97 -2.79 4.76
N ASN A 112 -2.22 -3.34 3.57
CA ASN A 112 -2.49 -2.53 2.37
C ASN A 112 -3.81 -1.77 2.47
N PHE A 113 -4.87 -2.35 3.06
CA PHE A 113 -6.12 -1.64 3.33
C PHE A 113 -5.91 -0.47 4.30
N LEU A 114 -5.16 -0.68 5.37
CA LEU A 114 -4.84 0.38 6.33
C LEU A 114 -4.02 1.50 5.67
N LEU A 115 -3.07 1.16 4.81
CA LEU A 115 -2.33 2.14 4.02
C LEU A 115 -3.26 2.96 3.13
N ALA A 116 -4.18 2.30 2.40
CA ALA A 116 -5.14 2.98 1.53
C ALA A 116 -6.05 3.93 2.30
N ILE A 117 -6.59 3.50 3.45
CA ILE A 117 -7.40 4.33 4.34
C ILE A 117 -6.59 5.54 4.82
N GLY A 118 -5.34 5.33 5.24
CA GLY A 118 -4.46 6.42 5.67
C GLY A 118 -4.22 7.46 4.59
N ILE A 119 -3.88 7.03 3.37
CA ILE A 119 -3.67 7.92 2.23
C ILE A 119 -4.95 8.69 1.89
N LEU A 120 -6.09 8.01 1.79
CA LEU A 120 -7.37 8.65 1.51
C LEU A 120 -7.74 9.66 2.59
N SER A 121 -7.54 9.33 3.87
CA SER A 121 -7.80 10.26 4.97
C SER A 121 -6.95 11.53 4.86
N ILE A 122 -5.68 11.40 4.49
CA ILE A 122 -4.80 12.55 4.27
C ILE A 122 -5.28 13.39 3.07
N ILE A 123 -5.65 12.75 1.97
CA ILE A 123 -6.17 13.44 0.79
C ILE A 123 -7.44 14.21 1.14
N PHE A 124 -8.41 13.58 1.82
CA PHE A 124 -9.65 14.24 2.20
C PHE A 124 -9.44 15.36 3.22
N ALA A 125 -8.55 15.17 4.19
CA ALA A 125 -8.22 16.21 5.17
C ALA A 125 -7.57 17.45 4.54
N ASN A 126 -6.84 17.26 3.43
CA ASN A 126 -6.20 18.35 2.69
C ASN A 126 -6.97 18.79 1.44
N SER A 127 -8.11 18.15 1.13
CA SER A 127 -8.95 18.58 0.02
C SER A 127 -9.67 19.88 0.43
N VAL A 128 -9.28 20.97 -0.19
CA VAL A 128 -10.07 22.21 -0.16
C VAL A 128 -11.42 21.89 -0.80
N GLU A 129 -12.52 22.23 -0.13
CA GLU A 129 -13.85 22.17 -0.73
C GLU A 129 -13.79 22.89 -2.08
N ARG A 130 -13.85 22.16 -3.16
CA ARG A 130 -14.07 22.77 -4.47
C ARG A 130 -15.48 23.30 -4.45
N GLN A 131 -15.62 24.59 -4.17
CA GLN A 131 -16.90 25.24 -4.40
C GLN A 131 -17.23 25.08 -5.87
N PHE A 132 -18.36 24.45 -6.13
CA PHE A 132 -18.87 24.31 -7.48
C PHE A 132 -19.28 25.73 -7.93
N ILE A 133 -18.41 26.37 -8.71
CA ILE A 133 -18.72 27.67 -9.32
C ILE A 133 -19.52 27.36 -10.58
N PRO A 134 -20.80 27.70 -10.63
CA PRO A 134 -21.61 27.44 -11.82
C PRO A 134 -21.14 28.36 -12.95
N GLU A 135 -20.33 27.79 -13.83
CA GLU A 135 -19.77 28.46 -15.02
C GLU A 135 -20.66 28.16 -16.24
N VAL A 136 -20.93 29.17 -17.02
CA VAL A 136 -21.67 29.04 -18.28
C VAL A 136 -20.73 28.47 -19.33
N SER A 137 -21.08 27.34 -19.93
CA SER A 137 -20.30 26.72 -21.01
C SER A 137 -21.20 26.29 -22.17
N ASN A 138 -20.66 26.32 -23.38
CA ASN A 138 -21.35 25.91 -24.61
C ASN A 138 -22.65 26.70 -24.93
N ILE A 139 -22.60 28.01 -24.92
CA ILE A 139 -23.72 28.82 -25.32
C ILE A 139 -24.02 28.63 -26.82
N SER A 140 -25.26 28.22 -27.13
CA SER A 140 -25.68 28.03 -28.51
C SER A 140 -25.55 29.36 -29.31
N SER A 141 -24.97 29.28 -30.51
CA SER A 141 -24.78 30.41 -31.42
C SER A 141 -26.12 31.17 -31.72
N THR A 142 -27.23 30.47 -31.68
CA THR A 142 -28.58 31.06 -31.85
C THR A 142 -28.97 31.95 -30.67
N TYR A 143 -28.48 31.63 -29.45
CA TYR A 143 -28.75 32.40 -28.25
C TYR A 143 -27.92 33.68 -28.21
N LEU A 144 -26.66 33.62 -28.66
CA LEU A 144 -25.78 34.78 -28.77
C LEU A 144 -26.23 35.84 -29.76
N GLN A 145 -26.99 35.45 -30.81
CA GLN A 145 -27.55 36.40 -31.78
C GLN A 145 -28.66 37.25 -31.19
N ASN A 146 -29.38 36.76 -30.19
CA ASN A 146 -30.54 37.45 -29.61
C ASN A 146 -30.27 38.12 -28.26
N ASN A 147 -29.21 37.71 -27.55
CA ASN A 147 -28.86 38.23 -26.22
C ASN A 147 -27.33 38.31 -26.07
N SER A 148 -26.79 39.47 -26.30
CA SER A 148 -25.34 39.69 -26.33
C SER A 148 -24.66 39.85 -24.95
N SER A 149 -25.34 39.50 -23.85
CA SER A 149 -24.85 39.78 -22.49
C SER A 149 -24.21 38.62 -21.77
N LEU A 150 -24.34 37.38 -22.23
CA LEU A 150 -23.75 36.18 -21.63
C LEU A 150 -22.63 35.66 -22.53
N GLN A 151 -21.47 35.38 -21.91
CA GLN A 151 -20.28 34.83 -22.58
C GLN A 151 -19.91 33.48 -21.98
N ASP A 152 -19.22 32.65 -22.76
CA ASP A 152 -18.60 31.43 -22.25
C ASP A 152 -17.54 31.79 -21.18
N GLY A 153 -17.63 31.18 -20.03
CA GLY A 153 -16.78 31.48 -18.88
C GLY A 153 -17.42 32.39 -17.83
N ASP A 154 -18.64 32.93 -18.11
CA ASP A 154 -19.37 33.74 -17.13
C ASP A 154 -19.78 32.91 -15.91
N ILE A 155 -19.62 33.49 -14.72
CA ILE A 155 -20.01 32.86 -13.45
C ILE A 155 -21.42 33.32 -13.07
N LEU A 156 -22.33 32.36 -12.90
CA LEU A 156 -23.69 32.64 -12.45
C LEU A 156 -23.70 32.89 -10.93
N ILE A 157 -23.88 34.14 -10.54
CA ILE A 157 -23.94 34.55 -9.13
C ILE A 157 -25.38 34.47 -8.57
N ALA A 158 -26.36 34.84 -9.37
CA ALA A 158 -27.76 34.84 -8.97
C ALA A 158 -28.70 34.72 -10.18
N ILE A 159 -29.83 34.08 -9.98
CA ILE A 159 -30.95 34.02 -10.96
C ILE A 159 -32.19 34.59 -10.27
N ASN A 160 -32.77 35.65 -10.87
CA ASN A 160 -33.96 36.31 -10.33
C ASN A 160 -33.87 36.63 -8.84
N THR A 161 -32.81 37.32 -8.43
CA THR A 161 -32.53 37.68 -7.01
C THR A 161 -32.20 36.52 -6.04
N LYS A 162 -32.27 35.26 -6.47
CA LYS A 162 -31.84 34.11 -5.69
C LYS A 162 -30.36 33.82 -6.00
N LYS A 163 -29.51 33.89 -4.98
CA LYS A 163 -28.10 33.47 -5.12
C LYS A 163 -28.05 32.03 -5.54
N VAL A 164 -27.26 31.75 -6.56
CA VAL A 164 -26.88 30.36 -6.91
C VAL A 164 -25.78 29.96 -5.93
N SER A 165 -26.19 29.31 -4.84
CA SER A 165 -25.24 28.66 -3.95
C SER A 165 -24.93 27.26 -4.48
N SER A 166 -23.69 26.84 -4.39
CA SER A 166 -23.31 25.47 -4.61
C SER A 166 -24.19 24.52 -3.80
N LEU A 167 -24.73 23.49 -4.44
CA LEU A 167 -25.35 22.35 -3.79
C LEU A 167 -24.30 21.55 -3.01
#